data_8f5e5d508556d8fd13dbca7f4fc6c7bf
#
_entry.id   8f5e5d508556d8fd13dbca7f4fc6c7bf
#
_cell.length_a   1.000
_cell.length_b   1.000
_cell.length_c   1.000
_cell.angle_alpha   90.00
_cell.angle_beta   90.00
_cell.angle_gamma   90.00
#
_symmetry.space_group_name_H-M   'P 1'
#
loop_
_entity.id
_entity.type
_entity.pdbx_description
1 polymer ?
#
loop_
_entity_poly.entity_id
_entity_poly.type
_entity_poly.pdbx_seq_one_letter_code
_entity_poly.pdbx_strand_id
1 'polypeptide(L)'
;YYYDSVQNTKRRGFLSDLPLEKRARQIAHSYKIKFSRYLSPDQIKQIIDLTPEDNRFVRQVTRESGEKMFLRQFDDMRRDPSEAEISAAFKRMVMELPTVGFLTGHGERDMNLYRDRDYACFARDKRFRYALLNQGFDVQEVNLNEDIPTVVNILVIADMAKPLTGEEMERLQRYIDRGGNLFIVGDPNSRDYMNPLTQLFGVELMEGVLVKP
;
A
#
# COMPACT_ATOMS: atom_id res chain seq x y z
N TYR A 1 -0.07 17.60 19.55
CA TYR A 1 1.18 17.70 18.75
C TYR A 1 2.30 16.92 19.43
N TYR A 2 3.22 16.39 18.65
CA TYR A 2 4.42 15.71 19.14
C TYR A 2 5.60 15.96 18.19
N TYR A 3 6.81 15.69 18.64
CA TYR A 3 7.99 15.67 17.80
C TYR A 3 8.77 14.36 18.06
N ASP A 4 9.34 13.83 17.02
CA ASP A 4 10.17 12.64 17.06
C ASP A 4 11.28 12.76 15.99
N SER A 5 12.17 11.77 15.93
CA SER A 5 13.20 11.62 14.89
C SER A 5 12.61 11.36 13.50
N VAL A 6 11.34 11.59 13.30
CA VAL A 6 10.61 11.43 12.05
C VAL A 6 11.34 12.13 10.93
N GLN A 7 11.83 11.33 10.03
CA GLN A 7 12.48 11.82 8.84
C GLN A 7 11.43 12.19 7.80
N ASN A 8 11.06 13.45 7.76
CA ASN A 8 10.39 13.97 6.58
C ASN A 8 11.48 14.19 5.52
N THR A 9 11.68 13.15 4.71
CA THR A 9 12.90 12.90 3.94
C THR A 9 13.12 13.86 2.77
N LYS A 10 12.12 14.59 2.35
CA LYS A 10 12.24 15.50 1.18
C LYS A 10 12.69 16.92 1.51
N ARG A 11 12.69 17.32 2.76
CA ARG A 11 13.17 18.62 3.20
C ARG A 11 14.34 18.47 4.17
N ARG A 12 15.41 17.83 3.75
CA ARG A 12 16.73 18.01 4.35
C ARG A 12 17.21 19.42 4.00
N GLY A 13 16.67 20.40 4.70
CA GLY A 13 17.07 21.76 4.58
C GLY A 13 17.87 22.21 5.79
N PHE A 14 18.13 23.48 5.85
CA PHE A 14 18.88 24.25 6.84
C PHE A 14 18.71 23.83 8.34
N LEU A 15 17.71 23.04 8.69
CA LEU A 15 17.47 22.59 10.05
C LEU A 15 18.00 21.17 10.35
N SER A 16 18.62 20.48 9.40
CA SER A 16 19.04 19.08 9.56
C SER A 16 20.07 18.88 10.67
N ASP A 17 20.94 19.84 10.87
CA ASP A 17 22.07 19.75 11.78
C ASP A 17 21.75 20.18 13.23
N LEU A 18 20.53 20.65 13.45
CA LEU A 18 20.10 21.05 14.78
C LEU A 18 19.61 19.85 15.59
N PRO A 19 19.86 19.84 16.92
CA PRO A 19 19.22 18.88 17.81
C PRO A 19 17.71 18.84 17.62
N LEU A 20 17.12 17.64 17.74
CA LEU A 20 15.71 17.37 17.47
C LEU A 20 14.76 18.36 18.15
N GLU A 21 14.96 18.63 19.44
CA GLU A 21 14.14 19.58 20.19
C GLU A 21 14.25 21.02 19.64
N LYS A 22 15.46 21.47 19.28
CA LYS A 22 15.65 22.80 18.69
C LYS A 22 14.91 22.94 17.36
N ARG A 23 14.96 21.91 16.52
CA ARG A 23 14.17 21.87 15.27
C ARG A 23 12.67 21.95 15.57
N ALA A 24 12.20 21.16 16.51
CA ALA A 24 10.79 21.16 16.91
C ALA A 24 10.33 22.53 17.42
N ARG A 25 11.15 23.22 18.21
CA ARG A 25 10.86 24.59 18.68
C ARG A 25 10.76 25.59 17.54
N GLN A 26 11.66 25.52 16.56
CA GLN A 26 11.62 26.41 15.40
C GLN A 26 10.40 26.16 14.52
N ILE A 27 10.06 24.88 14.31
CA ILE A 27 8.85 24.50 13.58
C ILE A 27 7.60 24.97 14.30
N ALA A 28 7.52 24.75 15.63
CA ALA A 28 6.41 25.23 16.44
C ALA A 28 6.23 26.74 16.33
N HIS A 29 7.34 27.50 16.37
CA HIS A 29 7.32 28.94 16.21
C HIS A 29 6.80 29.36 14.83
N SER A 30 7.26 28.74 13.75
CA SER A 30 6.80 29.06 12.40
C SER A 30 5.31 28.75 12.18
N TYR A 31 4.76 27.76 12.87
CA TYR A 31 3.33 27.47 12.86
C TYR A 31 2.55 28.22 13.92
N LYS A 32 3.18 29.12 14.68
CA LYS A 32 2.55 29.86 15.80
C LYS A 32 1.92 28.96 16.87
N ILE A 33 2.50 27.80 17.11
CA ILE A 33 2.05 26.85 18.12
C ILE A 33 2.96 26.95 19.34
N LYS A 34 2.38 27.07 20.53
CA LYS A 34 3.16 27.05 21.78
C LYS A 34 3.86 25.69 21.93
N PHE A 35 5.19 25.69 22.08
CA PHE A 35 5.97 24.46 22.19
C PHE A 35 5.56 23.59 23.40
N SER A 36 5.02 24.18 24.47
CA SER A 36 4.48 23.46 25.61
C SER A 36 3.31 22.50 25.25
N ARG A 37 2.73 22.63 24.08
CA ARG A 37 1.69 21.71 23.55
C ARG A 37 2.26 20.50 22.80
N TYR A 38 3.57 20.41 22.66
CA TYR A 38 4.25 19.31 22.00
C TYR A 38 4.68 18.27 23.02
N LEU A 39 4.40 17.03 22.73
CA LEU A 39 4.91 15.89 23.47
C LEU A 39 6.33 15.57 22.99
N SER A 40 7.21 15.20 23.89
CA SER A 40 8.54 14.69 23.56
C SER A 40 8.44 13.27 22.94
N PRO A 41 9.52 12.78 22.32
CA PRO A 41 9.55 11.41 21.80
C PRO A 41 9.19 10.35 22.85
N ASP A 42 9.67 10.50 24.07
CA ASP A 42 9.38 9.55 25.15
C ASP A 42 7.92 9.65 25.63
N GLN A 43 7.38 10.84 25.69
CA GLN A 43 5.97 11.04 26.06
C GLN A 43 5.02 10.47 25.00
N ILE A 44 5.29 10.67 23.72
CA ILE A 44 4.40 10.13 22.68
C ILE A 44 4.44 8.61 22.62
N LYS A 45 5.60 7.99 22.83
CA LYS A 45 5.73 6.53 22.86
C LYS A 45 4.95 5.86 24.00
N GLN A 46 4.73 6.57 25.11
CA GLN A 46 3.89 6.09 26.21
C GLN A 46 2.39 6.13 25.88
N ILE A 47 1.99 6.96 24.92
CA ILE A 47 0.58 7.17 24.55
C ILE A 47 0.21 6.29 23.35
N ILE A 48 1.12 6.17 22.38
CA ILE A 48 0.84 5.50 21.11
C ILE A 48 2.12 4.96 20.49
N ASP A 49 2.04 3.74 19.94
CA ASP A 49 3.10 3.19 19.08
C ASP A 49 2.88 3.68 17.64
N LEU A 50 3.84 4.46 17.14
CA LEU A 50 3.88 4.96 15.77
C LEU A 50 4.87 4.17 14.89
N THR A 51 5.50 3.12 15.40
CA THR A 51 6.41 2.27 14.63
C THR A 51 5.74 1.70 13.39
N PRO A 52 4.49 1.21 13.45
CA PRO A 52 3.79 0.73 12.25
C PRO A 52 3.58 1.80 11.18
N GLU A 53 3.66 3.07 11.54
CA GLU A 53 3.53 4.22 10.66
C GLU A 53 4.88 4.87 10.32
N ASP A 54 5.99 4.13 10.47
CA ASP A 54 7.36 4.61 10.26
C ASP A 54 7.68 5.87 11.08
N ASN A 55 7.09 6.00 12.25
CA ASN A 55 7.14 7.18 13.12
C ASN A 55 6.75 8.48 12.41
N ARG A 56 5.87 8.42 11.43
CA ARG A 56 5.42 9.59 10.65
C ARG A 56 4.30 10.33 11.36
N PHE A 57 4.10 11.57 10.93
CA PHE A 57 2.93 12.33 11.36
C PHE A 57 1.65 11.70 10.81
N VAL A 58 0.73 11.39 11.71
CA VAL A 58 -0.60 10.87 11.41
C VAL A 58 -1.64 11.54 12.28
N ARG A 59 -2.90 11.51 11.88
CA ARG A 59 -4.04 11.81 12.73
C ARG A 59 -4.62 10.51 13.24
N GLN A 60 -5.01 10.44 14.49
CA GLN A 60 -5.72 9.29 15.02
C GLN A 60 -7.21 9.60 15.06
N VAL A 61 -8.01 8.70 14.50
CA VAL A 61 -9.45 8.66 14.69
C VAL A 61 -9.73 7.58 15.74
N THR A 62 -10.57 7.91 16.69
CA THR A 62 -11.01 6.97 17.75
C THR A 62 -12.53 6.92 17.73
N ARG A 63 -13.08 5.72 17.68
CA ARG A 63 -14.50 5.46 17.80
C ARG A 63 -14.90 5.44 19.29
N GLU A 64 -16.17 5.67 19.61
CA GLU A 64 -16.67 5.61 20.99
C GLU A 64 -16.44 4.26 21.67
N SER A 65 -16.50 3.17 20.91
CA SER A 65 -16.19 1.81 21.35
C SER A 65 -14.70 1.55 21.63
N GLY A 66 -13.81 2.48 21.28
CA GLY A 66 -12.39 2.42 21.58
C GLY A 66 -11.49 2.03 20.41
N GLU A 67 -12.04 1.58 19.28
CA GLU A 67 -11.26 1.26 18.08
C GLU A 67 -10.57 2.51 17.55
N LYS A 68 -9.34 2.32 17.10
CA LYS A 68 -8.47 3.40 16.64
C LYS A 68 -7.94 3.12 15.24
N MET A 69 -7.88 4.16 14.43
CA MET A 69 -7.29 4.10 13.09
C MET A 69 -6.51 5.37 12.79
N PHE A 70 -5.47 5.22 11.98
CA PHE A 70 -4.68 6.34 11.53
C PHE A 70 -5.21 6.90 10.21
N LEU A 71 -5.36 8.22 10.16
CA LEU A 71 -5.47 8.99 8.93
C LEU A 71 -4.09 9.55 8.61
N ARG A 72 -3.49 9.00 7.56
CA ARG A 72 -2.15 9.39 7.13
C ARG A 72 -2.15 10.77 6.51
N GLN A 73 -1.04 11.46 6.62
CA GLN A 73 -0.79 12.68 5.88
C GLN A 73 0.23 12.38 4.78
N PHE A 74 -0.12 12.80 3.57
CA PHE A 74 0.70 12.57 2.39
C PHE A 74 1.53 13.80 2.05
N ASP A 75 2.67 13.57 1.41
CA ASP A 75 3.60 14.62 1.00
C ASP A 75 3.22 15.18 -0.39
N ASP A 76 1.95 15.53 -0.51
CA ASP A 76 1.35 16.14 -1.68
C ASP A 76 0.78 17.54 -1.34
N MET A 77 0.13 18.18 -2.29
CA MET A 77 -0.43 19.52 -2.10
C MET A 77 -1.71 19.53 -1.24
N ARG A 78 -2.34 18.38 -0.99
CA ARG A 78 -3.54 18.25 -0.17
C ARG A 78 -3.18 18.01 1.28
N ARG A 79 -3.47 18.99 2.13
CA ARG A 79 -3.18 18.91 3.57
C ARG A 79 -4.23 18.14 4.36
N ASP A 80 -5.44 18.09 3.84
CA ASP A 80 -6.56 17.44 4.50
C ASP A 80 -6.88 16.09 3.86
N PRO A 81 -7.35 15.11 4.63
CA PRO A 81 -7.77 13.84 4.09
C PRO A 81 -8.97 14.01 3.17
N SER A 82 -9.01 13.23 2.10
CA SER A 82 -10.14 13.13 1.22
C SER A 82 -11.28 12.32 1.86
N GLU A 83 -12.48 12.45 1.31
CA GLU A 83 -13.62 11.63 1.72
C GLU A 83 -13.31 10.13 1.61
N ALA A 84 -12.62 9.70 0.54
CA ALA A 84 -12.22 8.31 0.35
C ALA A 84 -11.32 7.80 1.48
N GLU A 85 -10.35 8.60 1.94
CA GLU A 85 -9.45 8.23 3.03
C GLU A 85 -10.17 8.16 4.37
N ILE A 86 -11.09 9.10 4.63
CA ILE A 86 -11.92 9.10 5.85
C ILE A 86 -12.84 7.87 5.83
N SER A 87 -13.48 7.60 4.69
CA SER A 87 -14.34 6.43 4.52
C SER A 87 -13.57 5.11 4.68
N ALA A 88 -12.36 5.03 4.14
CA ALA A 88 -11.50 3.87 4.30
C ALA A 88 -11.12 3.65 5.79
N ALA A 89 -10.79 4.73 6.52
CA ALA A 89 -10.49 4.64 7.94
C ALA A 89 -11.72 4.18 8.75
N PHE A 90 -12.91 4.69 8.45
CA PHE A 90 -14.14 4.26 9.12
C PHE A 90 -14.48 2.80 8.80
N LYS A 91 -14.37 2.39 7.54
CA LYS A 91 -14.59 0.99 7.15
C LYS A 91 -13.67 0.06 7.94
N ARG A 92 -12.39 0.38 8.02
CA ARG A 92 -11.39 -0.43 8.75
C ARG A 92 -11.70 -0.59 10.24
N MET A 93 -12.43 0.34 10.85
CA MET A 93 -12.85 0.24 12.25
C MET A 93 -14.12 -0.59 12.46
N VAL A 94 -14.87 -0.92 11.41
CA VAL A 94 -16.21 -1.57 11.55
C VAL A 94 -16.36 -2.86 10.76
N MET A 95 -15.45 -3.14 9.83
CA MET A 95 -15.51 -4.33 8.99
C MET A 95 -14.12 -4.76 8.51
N GLU A 96 -14.00 -6.03 8.13
CA GLU A 96 -12.83 -6.52 7.41
C GLU A 96 -12.77 -5.88 6.02
N LEU A 97 -11.58 -5.44 5.62
CA LEU A 97 -11.39 -4.84 4.31
C LEU A 97 -11.12 -5.93 3.25
N PRO A 98 -11.52 -5.68 2.00
CA PRO A 98 -11.16 -6.58 0.93
C PRO A 98 -9.63 -6.65 0.77
N THR A 99 -9.14 -7.87 0.65
CA THR A 99 -7.71 -8.16 0.51
C THR A 99 -7.35 -8.37 -0.96
N VAL A 100 -6.33 -7.65 -1.39
CA VAL A 100 -5.71 -7.82 -2.71
C VAL A 100 -4.44 -8.65 -2.55
N GLY A 101 -4.44 -9.85 -3.13
CA GLY A 101 -3.27 -10.72 -3.21
C GLY A 101 -2.44 -10.39 -4.45
N PHE A 102 -1.14 -10.33 -4.32
CA PHE A 102 -0.20 -10.20 -5.44
C PHE A 102 0.52 -11.52 -5.64
N LEU A 103 0.35 -12.13 -6.81
CA LEU A 103 1.02 -13.39 -7.12
C LEU A 103 2.54 -13.18 -7.14
N THR A 104 3.27 -14.14 -6.57
CA THR A 104 4.74 -14.17 -6.52
C THR A 104 5.26 -15.56 -6.84
N GLY A 105 6.47 -15.66 -7.39
CA GLY A 105 7.16 -16.92 -7.67
C GLY A 105 7.51 -17.13 -9.14
N HIS A 106 6.87 -16.42 -10.07
CA HIS A 106 7.04 -16.60 -11.51
C HIS A 106 7.69 -15.40 -12.20
N GLY A 107 8.36 -14.51 -11.40
CA GLY A 107 9.01 -13.32 -11.92
C GLY A 107 8.07 -12.14 -12.16
N GLU A 108 6.93 -12.17 -11.51
CA GLU A 108 5.94 -11.09 -11.52
C GLU A 108 6.52 -9.78 -10.99
N ARG A 109 5.78 -8.71 -11.20
CA ARG A 109 6.08 -7.40 -10.60
C ARG A 109 5.84 -7.46 -9.10
N ASP A 110 6.84 -7.07 -8.35
CA ASP A 110 6.88 -7.24 -6.89
C ASP A 110 6.16 -6.10 -6.17
N MET A 111 5.28 -6.44 -5.25
CA MET A 111 4.57 -5.47 -4.42
C MET A 111 5.43 -4.86 -3.29
N ASN A 112 6.65 -5.32 -3.09
CA ASN A 112 7.57 -4.82 -2.06
C ASN A 112 8.71 -3.96 -2.61
N LEU A 113 8.94 -3.99 -3.91
CA LEU A 113 10.03 -3.28 -4.56
C LEU A 113 9.58 -1.97 -5.21
N TYR A 114 10.47 -0.97 -5.18
CA TYR A 114 10.25 0.38 -5.73
C TYR A 114 11.03 0.58 -7.04
N ARG A 115 11.23 -0.47 -7.82
CA ARG A 115 11.82 -0.36 -9.14
C ARG A 115 10.78 0.15 -10.15
N ASP A 116 11.20 0.52 -11.35
CA ASP A 116 10.37 1.16 -12.38
C ASP A 116 9.13 0.33 -12.69
N ARG A 117 9.01 -0.86 -12.75
CA ARG A 117 7.82 -1.64 -13.08
C ARG A 117 7.19 -2.36 -11.90
N ASP A 118 7.72 -2.18 -10.70
CA ASP A 118 7.23 -2.84 -9.49
C ASP A 118 6.09 -2.09 -8.81
N TYR A 119 5.39 -2.74 -7.90
CA TYR A 119 4.10 -2.28 -7.38
C TYR A 119 4.12 -1.79 -5.95
N ALA A 120 5.28 -1.65 -5.29
CA ALA A 120 5.32 -1.20 -3.89
C ALA A 120 4.61 0.14 -3.69
N CYS A 121 4.82 1.10 -4.60
CA CYS A 121 4.17 2.40 -4.53
C CYS A 121 2.64 2.26 -4.63
N PHE A 122 2.16 1.49 -5.59
CA PHE A 122 0.73 1.29 -5.84
C PHE A 122 0.07 0.43 -4.74
N ALA A 123 0.73 -0.61 -4.28
CA ALA A 123 0.14 -1.57 -3.36
C ALA A 123 0.17 -1.08 -1.90
N ARG A 124 1.34 -0.73 -1.38
CA ARG A 124 1.56 -0.62 0.07
C ARG A 124 2.30 0.62 0.57
N ASP A 125 2.67 1.55 -0.31
CA ASP A 125 3.38 2.74 0.16
C ASP A 125 2.45 3.64 0.99
N LYS A 126 2.72 3.68 2.29
CA LYS A 126 2.00 4.54 3.23
C LYS A 126 2.17 6.03 2.93
N ARG A 127 3.13 6.40 2.09
CA ARG A 127 3.41 7.79 1.68
C ARG A 127 2.66 8.21 0.42
N PHE A 128 2.18 7.25 -0.35
CA PHE A 128 1.46 7.49 -1.59
C PHE A 128 -0.05 7.42 -1.34
N ARG A 129 -0.73 8.55 -1.49
CA ARG A 129 -2.16 8.70 -1.20
C ARG A 129 -3.02 7.62 -1.86
N TYR A 130 -2.70 7.28 -3.10
CA TYR A 130 -3.48 6.36 -3.92
C TYR A 130 -3.03 4.90 -3.82
N ALA A 131 -2.11 4.57 -2.92
CA ALA A 131 -1.82 3.17 -2.64
C ALA A 131 -3.06 2.44 -2.12
N LEU A 132 -3.22 1.19 -2.52
CA LEU A 132 -4.38 0.36 -2.12
C LEU A 132 -4.57 0.34 -0.60
N LEU A 133 -3.48 0.24 0.15
CA LEU A 133 -3.49 0.29 1.61
C LEU A 133 -4.14 1.58 2.17
N ASN A 134 -4.05 2.70 1.45
CA ASN A 134 -4.62 4.00 1.84
C ASN A 134 -6.04 4.19 1.30
N GLN A 135 -6.50 3.32 0.39
CA GLN A 135 -7.80 3.38 -0.24
C GLN A 135 -8.80 2.34 0.28
N GLY A 136 -8.48 1.72 1.42
CA GLY A 136 -9.40 0.80 2.10
C GLY A 136 -9.30 -0.65 1.61
N PHE A 137 -8.11 -1.06 1.18
CA PHE A 137 -7.78 -2.45 0.90
C PHE A 137 -6.68 -2.92 1.84
N ASP A 138 -6.67 -4.21 2.14
CA ASP A 138 -5.50 -4.89 2.66
C ASP A 138 -4.73 -5.53 1.50
N VAL A 139 -3.43 -5.71 1.67
CA VAL A 139 -2.57 -6.25 0.61
C VAL A 139 -1.66 -7.34 1.17
N GLN A 140 -1.47 -8.41 0.43
CA GLN A 140 -0.56 -9.50 0.80
C GLN A 140 0.06 -10.15 -0.43
N GLU A 141 1.20 -10.81 -0.22
CA GLU A 141 1.75 -11.72 -1.21
C GLU A 141 0.98 -13.02 -1.22
N VAL A 142 0.87 -13.61 -2.38
CA VAL A 142 0.28 -14.93 -2.61
C VAL A 142 1.25 -15.74 -3.46
N ASN A 143 1.54 -16.97 -3.05
CA ASN A 143 2.22 -17.94 -3.90
C ASN A 143 1.29 -19.11 -4.18
N LEU A 144 1.57 -19.86 -5.20
CA LEU A 144 0.77 -21.03 -5.60
C LEU A 144 1.36 -22.36 -5.09
N ASN A 145 2.23 -22.34 -4.08
CA ASN A 145 2.69 -23.56 -3.42
C ASN A 145 1.57 -24.24 -2.61
N GLU A 146 0.57 -23.47 -2.22
CA GLU A 146 -0.63 -23.89 -1.51
C GLU A 146 -1.87 -23.21 -2.10
N ASP A 147 -3.04 -23.58 -1.64
CA ASP A 147 -4.28 -22.94 -2.09
C ASP A 147 -4.32 -21.47 -1.68
N ILE A 148 -4.83 -20.64 -2.58
CA ILE A 148 -4.96 -19.21 -2.34
C ILE A 148 -5.87 -18.97 -1.13
N PRO A 149 -5.45 -18.23 -0.11
CA PRO A 149 -6.23 -17.99 1.09
C PRO A 149 -7.63 -17.43 0.80
N THR A 150 -8.62 -17.86 1.58
CA THR A 150 -10.02 -17.43 1.39
C THR A 150 -10.23 -15.94 1.63
N VAL A 151 -9.36 -15.30 2.39
CA VAL A 151 -9.39 -13.86 2.65
C VAL A 151 -9.03 -13.04 1.40
N VAL A 152 -8.36 -13.62 0.41
CA VAL A 152 -8.01 -12.94 -0.84
C VAL A 152 -9.25 -12.79 -1.71
N ASN A 153 -9.68 -11.55 -1.89
CA ASN A 153 -10.87 -11.21 -2.71
C ASN A 153 -10.50 -10.90 -4.15
N ILE A 154 -9.32 -10.34 -4.38
CA ILE A 154 -8.79 -9.99 -5.69
C ILE A 154 -7.36 -10.52 -5.79
N LEU A 155 -7.04 -11.28 -6.82
CA LEU A 155 -5.69 -11.73 -7.10
C LEU A 155 -5.12 -10.95 -8.29
N VAL A 156 -4.00 -10.30 -8.07
CA VAL A 156 -3.23 -9.60 -9.12
C VAL A 156 -2.18 -10.55 -9.67
N ILE A 157 -2.22 -10.78 -10.97
CA ILE A 157 -1.21 -11.53 -11.73
C ILE A 157 -0.59 -10.59 -12.74
N ALA A 158 0.65 -10.21 -12.52
CA ALA A 158 1.27 -9.13 -13.26
C ALA A 158 2.56 -9.56 -13.93
N ASP A 159 2.45 -9.78 -15.24
CA ASP A 159 3.59 -9.88 -16.14
C ASP A 159 4.57 -11.02 -15.77
N MET A 160 4.05 -12.24 -15.69
CA MET A 160 4.85 -13.42 -15.38
C MET A 160 6.01 -13.60 -16.37
N ALA A 161 7.14 -14.05 -15.87
CA ALA A 161 8.34 -14.40 -16.65
C ALA A 161 8.60 -15.91 -16.70
N LYS A 162 7.71 -16.70 -16.09
CA LYS A 162 7.75 -18.18 -16.11
C LYS A 162 6.32 -18.70 -16.15
N PRO A 163 6.08 -19.87 -16.77
CA PRO A 163 4.76 -20.48 -16.82
C PRO A 163 4.35 -21.02 -15.45
N LEU A 164 3.05 -21.10 -15.22
CA LEU A 164 2.47 -21.87 -14.11
C LEU A 164 2.61 -23.37 -14.40
N THR A 165 2.87 -24.16 -13.38
CA THR A 165 2.77 -25.62 -13.45
C THR A 165 1.31 -26.07 -13.49
N GLY A 166 1.07 -27.35 -13.83
CA GLY A 166 -0.29 -27.90 -13.81
C GLY A 166 -0.96 -27.80 -12.44
N GLU A 167 -0.23 -28.10 -11.37
CA GLU A 167 -0.75 -27.98 -10.00
C GLU A 167 -1.08 -26.54 -9.58
N GLU A 168 -0.26 -25.58 -9.97
CA GLU A 168 -0.50 -24.16 -9.72
C GLU A 168 -1.72 -23.66 -10.50
N MET A 169 -1.89 -24.13 -11.74
CA MET A 169 -3.07 -23.81 -12.54
C MET A 169 -4.34 -24.40 -11.91
N GLU A 170 -4.29 -25.61 -11.35
CA GLU A 170 -5.43 -26.19 -10.61
C GLU A 170 -5.78 -25.39 -9.36
N ARG A 171 -4.78 -24.90 -8.61
CA ARG A 171 -5.01 -24.03 -7.44
C ARG A 171 -5.65 -22.72 -7.84
N LEU A 172 -5.17 -22.14 -8.95
CA LEU A 172 -5.77 -20.93 -9.50
C LEU A 172 -7.21 -21.17 -9.97
N GLN A 173 -7.49 -22.33 -10.61
CA GLN A 173 -8.83 -22.69 -11.03
C GLN A 173 -9.78 -22.82 -9.82
N ARG A 174 -9.33 -23.45 -8.73
CA ARG A 174 -10.13 -23.52 -7.50
C ARG A 174 -10.45 -22.14 -6.92
N TYR A 175 -9.51 -21.19 -7.04
CA TYR A 175 -9.76 -19.80 -6.64
C TYR A 175 -10.82 -19.15 -7.53
N ILE A 176 -10.78 -19.36 -8.83
CA ILE A 176 -11.77 -18.85 -9.80
C ILE A 176 -13.14 -19.48 -9.52
N ASP A 177 -13.21 -20.79 -9.34
CA ASP A 177 -14.46 -21.55 -9.14
C ASP A 177 -15.19 -21.13 -7.86
N ARG A 178 -14.46 -20.69 -6.83
CA ARG A 178 -15.08 -20.13 -5.62
C ARG A 178 -15.50 -18.67 -5.74
N GLY A 179 -15.39 -18.06 -6.93
CA GLY A 179 -15.77 -16.66 -7.20
C GLY A 179 -14.67 -15.64 -6.90
N GLY A 180 -13.41 -16.04 -6.89
CA GLY A 180 -12.27 -15.13 -6.77
C GLY A 180 -12.16 -14.19 -7.96
N ASN A 181 -11.82 -12.92 -7.72
CA ASN A 181 -11.64 -11.94 -8.78
C ASN A 181 -10.17 -11.86 -9.20
N LEU A 182 -9.94 -11.73 -10.50
CA LEU A 182 -8.60 -11.61 -11.07
C LEU A 182 -8.37 -10.22 -11.66
N PHE A 183 -7.19 -9.70 -11.44
CA PHE A 183 -6.66 -8.55 -12.14
C PHE A 183 -5.37 -8.96 -12.85
N ILE A 184 -5.47 -9.20 -14.15
CA ILE A 184 -4.39 -9.73 -14.98
C ILE A 184 -3.78 -8.58 -15.77
N VAL A 185 -2.46 -8.43 -15.67
CA VAL A 185 -1.66 -7.47 -16.43
C VAL A 185 -0.61 -8.22 -17.19
N GLY A 186 -0.56 -8.04 -18.50
CA GLY A 186 0.41 -8.68 -19.38
C GLY A 186 1.13 -7.66 -20.25
N ASP A 187 2.41 -7.92 -20.50
CA ASP A 187 3.22 -7.24 -21.50
C ASP A 187 3.31 -8.12 -22.75
N PRO A 188 3.35 -7.56 -23.97
CA PRO A 188 3.54 -8.36 -25.18
C PRO A 188 4.75 -9.29 -25.16
N ASN A 189 5.78 -8.93 -24.38
CA ASN A 189 6.99 -9.77 -24.23
C ASN A 189 6.78 -10.97 -23.29
N SER A 190 5.78 -10.96 -22.44
CA SER A 190 5.41 -12.09 -21.55
C SER A 190 4.25 -12.93 -22.09
N ARG A 191 3.84 -12.68 -23.31
CA ARG A 191 2.71 -13.33 -24.00
C ARG A 191 2.71 -14.85 -23.84
N ASP A 192 3.84 -15.51 -24.03
CA ASP A 192 3.94 -16.97 -24.01
C ASP A 192 3.65 -17.56 -22.62
N TYR A 193 3.85 -16.76 -21.56
CA TYR A 193 3.56 -17.15 -20.19
C TYR A 193 2.16 -16.71 -19.74
N MET A 194 1.65 -15.61 -20.29
CA MET A 194 0.35 -15.05 -19.92
C MET A 194 -0.82 -15.67 -20.69
N ASN A 195 -0.62 -16.04 -21.96
CA ASN A 195 -1.70 -16.55 -22.80
C ASN A 195 -2.34 -17.84 -22.28
N PRO A 196 -1.62 -18.83 -21.71
CA PRO A 196 -2.27 -20.00 -21.11
C PRO A 196 -3.29 -19.64 -20.02
N LEU A 197 -3.07 -18.52 -19.30
CA LEU A 197 -4.00 -18.02 -18.29
C LEU A 197 -5.15 -17.24 -18.94
N THR A 198 -4.86 -16.30 -19.84
CA THR A 198 -5.86 -15.40 -20.40
C THR A 198 -6.82 -16.14 -21.35
N GLN A 199 -6.37 -17.21 -21.99
CA GLN A 199 -7.20 -18.07 -22.84
C GLN A 199 -8.34 -18.75 -22.08
N LEU A 200 -8.20 -18.97 -20.77
CA LEU A 200 -9.32 -19.44 -19.93
C LEU A 200 -10.54 -18.50 -19.98
N PHE A 201 -10.30 -17.24 -20.30
CA PHE A 201 -11.33 -16.18 -20.41
C PHE A 201 -11.64 -15.80 -21.87
N GLY A 202 -11.12 -16.54 -22.83
CA GLY A 202 -11.30 -16.24 -24.26
C GLY A 202 -10.55 -15.00 -24.74
N VAL A 203 -9.49 -14.61 -24.05
CA VAL A 203 -8.66 -13.44 -24.37
C VAL A 203 -7.23 -13.89 -24.66
N GLU A 204 -6.58 -13.24 -25.62
CA GLU A 204 -5.19 -13.55 -26.01
C GLU A 204 -4.40 -12.26 -26.25
N LEU A 205 -3.18 -12.21 -25.75
CA LEU A 205 -2.23 -11.17 -26.06
C LEU A 205 -1.66 -11.42 -27.45
N MET A 206 -1.89 -10.47 -28.34
CA MET A 206 -1.41 -10.53 -29.71
C MET A 206 0.03 -10.07 -29.83
N GLU A 207 0.66 -10.41 -30.94
CA GLU A 207 1.99 -9.91 -31.29
C GLU A 207 1.94 -8.44 -31.71
N GLY A 208 2.94 -7.66 -31.27
CA GLY A 208 3.07 -6.24 -31.59
C GLY A 208 2.35 -5.32 -30.62
N VAL A 209 2.34 -4.04 -30.95
CA VAL A 209 1.69 -2.95 -30.20
C VAL A 209 0.82 -2.12 -31.13
N LEU A 210 -0.34 -1.72 -30.62
CA LEU A 210 -1.18 -0.76 -31.33
C LEU A 210 -0.56 0.63 -31.27
N VAL A 211 -0.31 1.21 -32.43
CA VAL A 211 0.16 2.59 -32.55
C VAL A 211 -0.95 3.43 -33.17
N LYS A 212 -1.15 4.63 -32.63
CA LYS A 212 -2.04 5.60 -33.27
C LYS A 212 -1.30 6.16 -34.48
N PRO A 213 -1.89 6.09 -35.69
CA PRO A 213 -1.30 6.69 -36.90
C PRO A 213 -1.17 8.20 -36.78
#